data_3910278f47159e32ccf0e5f3627a59b1
#
_entry.id   3910278f47159e32ccf0e5f3627a59b1
#
_cell.length_a   1.000
_cell.length_b   1.000
_cell.length_c   1.000
_cell.angle_alpha   90.00
_cell.angle_beta   90.00
_cell.angle_gamma   90.00
#
_symmetry.space_group_name_H-M   'P 1'
#
loop_
_entity.id
_entity.type
_entity.pdbx_description
1 polymer ?
#
loop_
_entity_poly.entity_id
_entity_poly.type
_entity_poly.pdbx_seq_one_letter_code
_entity_poly.pdbx_strand_id
1 'polypeptide(L)'
;MSDNPNLEKYKSAIHATAKAIARNNISEKREKFDKISKPKIISVENNEEILEARVLSDSEALKIKYSDDNILNKNQPSGTISRTIYNIAEKIRYEKIGSDQYKGIKNNINKFYQKKISES
;
A
#
# COMPACT_ATOMS: atom_id res chain seq x y z
N MET A 1 0.87 -16.90 -21.49
CA MET A 1 2.18 -16.66 -21.21
C MET A 1 2.45 -15.33 -20.68
N SER A 2 3.19 -15.32 -19.69
CA SER A 2 3.37 -14.15 -18.87
C SER A 2 4.48 -13.23 -19.31
N ASP A 3 4.95 -13.39 -20.53
CA ASP A 3 6.16 -12.69 -20.96
C ASP A 3 5.90 -11.36 -21.67
N ASN A 4 4.95 -10.59 -21.15
CA ASN A 4 4.74 -9.24 -21.64
C ASN A 4 5.78 -8.32 -20.97
N PRO A 5 6.78 -7.81 -21.71
CA PRO A 5 7.82 -6.97 -21.11
C PRO A 5 7.27 -5.66 -20.53
N ASN A 6 6.16 -5.15 -21.06
CA ASN A 6 5.52 -3.96 -20.48
C ASN A 6 4.90 -4.26 -19.14
N LEU A 7 4.33 -5.45 -18.96
CA LEU A 7 3.75 -5.87 -17.69
C LEU A 7 4.82 -5.92 -16.60
N GLU A 8 5.96 -6.55 -16.89
CA GLU A 8 7.05 -6.63 -15.92
C GLU A 8 7.64 -5.25 -15.61
N LYS A 9 7.69 -4.37 -16.59
CA LYS A 9 8.16 -3.01 -16.42
C LYS A 9 7.25 -2.23 -15.45
N TYR A 10 5.93 -2.36 -15.61
CA TYR A 10 4.97 -1.74 -14.69
C TYR A 10 5.09 -2.30 -13.29
N LYS A 11 5.17 -3.61 -13.15
CA LYS A 11 5.35 -4.26 -11.84
C LYS A 11 6.62 -3.78 -11.15
N SER A 12 7.72 -3.70 -11.89
CA SER A 12 9.00 -3.24 -11.34
C SER A 12 8.96 -1.78 -10.92
N ALA A 13 8.31 -0.93 -11.71
CA ALA A 13 8.17 0.49 -11.40
C ALA A 13 7.33 0.71 -10.13
N ILE A 14 6.22 0.01 -10.02
CA ILE A 14 5.33 0.10 -8.85
C ILE A 14 6.07 -0.41 -7.61
N HIS A 15 6.76 -1.53 -7.73
CA HIS A 15 7.53 -2.10 -6.64
C HIS A 15 8.65 -1.17 -6.17
N ALA A 16 9.38 -0.57 -7.12
CA ALA A 16 10.45 0.39 -6.82
C ALA A 16 9.91 1.62 -6.10
N THR A 17 8.76 2.13 -6.53
CA THR A 17 8.10 3.27 -5.88
C THR A 17 7.72 2.92 -4.44
N ALA A 18 7.12 1.75 -4.23
CA ALA A 18 6.75 1.30 -2.90
C ALA A 18 7.96 1.17 -1.99
N LYS A 19 9.05 0.62 -2.50
CA LYS A 19 10.30 0.52 -1.75
C LYS A 19 10.88 1.88 -1.41
N ALA A 20 10.82 2.83 -2.34
CA ALA A 20 11.30 4.18 -2.10
C ALA A 20 10.50 4.88 -1.00
N ILE A 21 9.19 4.70 -0.98
CA ILE A 21 8.31 5.25 0.06
C ILE A 21 8.65 4.64 1.42
N ALA A 22 8.83 3.32 1.47
CA ALA A 22 9.09 2.61 2.71
C ALA A 22 10.50 2.87 3.25
N ARG A 23 11.41 3.33 2.41
CA ARG A 23 12.79 3.59 2.78
C ARG A 23 12.86 4.74 3.78
N ASN A 24 13.04 4.42 5.01
CA ASN A 24 12.92 5.40 6.07
C ASN A 24 14.14 5.47 6.99
N ASN A 25 15.31 5.21 6.48
CA ASN A 25 16.58 5.36 7.21
C ASN A 25 16.65 4.64 8.57
N ILE A 26 15.68 3.82 8.88
CA ILE A 26 15.65 3.09 10.13
C ILE A 26 16.02 1.64 9.81
N SER A 27 17.14 1.21 10.35
CA SER A 27 17.63 -0.16 10.14
C SER A 27 16.59 -1.21 10.55
N GLU A 28 15.78 -0.92 11.54
CA GLU A 28 14.72 -1.80 12.02
C GLU A 28 13.67 -2.13 10.97
N LYS A 29 13.44 -1.21 10.03
CA LYS A 29 12.44 -1.40 8.99
C LYS A 29 13.01 -2.01 7.72
N ARG A 30 14.31 -2.25 7.68
CA ARG A 30 14.97 -2.78 6.50
C ARG A 30 14.43 -4.15 6.09
N GLU A 31 14.19 -5.03 7.05
CA GLU A 31 13.62 -6.34 6.78
C GLU A 31 12.22 -6.26 6.20
N LYS A 32 11.41 -5.36 6.73
CA LYS A 32 10.05 -5.13 6.22
C LYS A 32 10.07 -4.54 4.82
N PHE A 33 10.99 -3.62 4.59
CA PHE A 33 11.21 -3.03 3.28
C PHE A 33 11.52 -4.09 2.23
N ASP A 34 12.36 -5.06 2.58
CA ASP A 34 12.73 -6.14 1.66
C ASP A 34 11.60 -7.15 1.43
N LYS A 35 10.59 -7.14 2.29
CA LYS A 35 9.44 -8.04 2.18
C LYS A 35 8.29 -7.48 1.35
N ILE A 36 8.39 -6.26 0.84
CA ILE A 36 7.35 -5.71 -0.01
C ILE A 36 7.24 -6.55 -1.27
N SER A 37 6.06 -7.13 -1.47
CA SER A 37 5.82 -8.01 -2.61
C SER A 37 5.66 -7.21 -3.90
N LYS A 38 6.07 -7.80 -5.01
CA LYS A 38 5.76 -7.22 -6.31
C LYS A 38 4.25 -7.28 -6.53
N PRO A 39 3.66 -6.24 -7.14
CA PRO A 39 2.23 -6.24 -7.38
C PRO A 39 1.81 -7.31 -8.38
N LYS A 40 0.59 -7.79 -8.22
CA LYS A 40 0.00 -8.75 -9.15
C LYS A 40 -0.78 -7.97 -10.20
N ILE A 41 -0.30 -8.00 -11.41
CA ILE A 41 -0.97 -7.37 -12.54
C ILE A 41 -1.08 -8.41 -13.65
N ILE A 42 -2.28 -8.65 -14.15
CA ILE A 42 -2.53 -9.64 -15.19
C ILE A 42 -2.40 -9.01 -16.57
N SER A 43 -2.88 -7.79 -16.73
CA SER A 43 -2.88 -7.10 -18.02
C SER A 43 -2.52 -5.63 -17.86
N VAL A 44 -1.63 -5.15 -18.72
CA VAL A 44 -1.28 -3.72 -18.75
C VAL A 44 -2.35 -2.87 -19.40
N GLU A 45 -3.31 -3.51 -20.09
CA GLU A 45 -4.42 -2.81 -20.72
C GLU A 45 -5.54 -2.48 -19.74
N ASN A 46 -5.53 -3.12 -18.57
CA ASN A 46 -6.54 -2.88 -17.56
C ASN A 46 -6.05 -1.79 -16.59
N ASN A 47 -6.46 -0.56 -16.86
CA ASN A 47 -6.09 0.58 -16.04
C ASN A 47 -6.56 0.47 -14.59
N GLU A 48 -7.69 -0.21 -14.38
CA GLU A 48 -8.21 -0.43 -13.03
C GLU A 48 -7.32 -1.35 -12.23
N GLU A 49 -6.82 -2.40 -12.85
CA GLU A 49 -5.93 -3.35 -12.21
C GLU A 49 -4.59 -2.69 -11.87
N ILE A 50 -4.08 -1.84 -12.76
CA ILE A 50 -2.85 -1.11 -12.51
C ILE A 50 -3.05 -0.13 -11.36
N LEU A 51 -4.15 0.59 -11.33
CA LEU A 51 -4.46 1.52 -10.24
C LEU A 51 -4.55 0.78 -8.90
N GLU A 52 -5.27 -0.34 -8.86
CA GLU A 52 -5.38 -1.15 -7.65
C GLU A 52 -4.01 -1.63 -7.18
N ALA A 53 -3.18 -2.13 -8.10
CA ALA A 53 -1.84 -2.60 -7.76
C ALA A 53 -1.00 -1.47 -7.17
N ARG A 54 -1.07 -0.26 -7.73
CA ARG A 54 -0.36 0.89 -7.20
C ARG A 54 -0.83 1.26 -5.80
N VAL A 55 -2.14 1.34 -5.61
CA VAL A 55 -2.70 1.72 -4.31
C VAL A 55 -2.33 0.69 -3.24
N LEU A 56 -2.44 -0.59 -3.54
CA LEU A 56 -2.10 -1.63 -2.59
C LEU A 56 -0.61 -1.63 -2.23
N SER A 57 0.25 -1.45 -3.23
CA SER A 57 1.70 -1.36 -2.98
C SER A 57 2.07 -0.12 -2.20
N ASP A 58 1.50 1.02 -2.54
CA ASP A 58 1.77 2.28 -1.85
C ASP A 58 1.27 2.20 -0.41
N SER A 59 0.09 1.62 -0.19
CA SER A 59 -0.47 1.45 1.15
C SER A 59 0.41 0.55 2.01
N GLU A 60 0.92 -0.56 1.44
CA GLU A 60 1.85 -1.44 2.15
C GLU A 60 3.13 -0.68 2.54
N ALA A 61 3.66 0.12 1.64
CA ALA A 61 4.85 0.93 1.91
C ALA A 61 4.59 1.97 3.00
N LEU A 62 3.43 2.61 2.98
CA LEU A 62 3.05 3.58 4.00
C LEU A 62 2.89 2.94 5.37
N LYS A 63 2.37 1.73 5.41
CA LYS A 63 2.28 0.96 6.64
C LYS A 63 3.66 0.74 7.23
N ILE A 64 4.62 0.32 6.41
CA ILE A 64 5.99 0.09 6.85
C ILE A 64 6.61 1.38 7.37
N LYS A 65 6.38 2.49 6.66
CA LYS A 65 6.99 3.77 7.01
C LYS A 65 6.41 4.41 8.27
N TYR A 66 5.09 4.37 8.41
CA TYR A 66 4.40 5.17 9.43
C TYR A 66 3.75 4.35 10.53
N SER A 67 3.74 3.04 10.46
CA SER A 67 3.15 2.18 11.47
C SER A 67 4.24 1.41 12.21
N ASP A 68 4.07 1.24 13.52
CA ASP A 68 4.97 0.46 14.34
C ASP A 68 4.21 -0.75 14.88
N ASP A 69 4.59 -1.93 14.43
CA ASP A 69 3.92 -3.18 14.82
C ASP A 69 3.95 -3.42 16.32
N ASN A 70 5.04 -3.03 16.98
CA ASN A 70 5.16 -3.24 18.42
C ASN A 70 4.14 -2.38 19.17
N ILE A 71 4.01 -1.12 18.79
CA ILE A 71 3.04 -0.22 19.40
C ILE A 71 1.62 -0.66 19.05
N LEU A 72 1.40 -1.02 17.79
CA LEU A 72 0.10 -1.46 17.31
C LEU A 72 -0.38 -2.70 18.06
N ASN A 73 0.47 -3.71 18.18
CA ASN A 73 0.13 -4.94 18.87
C ASN A 73 -0.06 -4.76 20.37
N LYS A 74 0.75 -3.90 20.98
CA LYS A 74 0.67 -3.61 22.41
C LYS A 74 -0.67 -2.99 22.80
N ASN A 75 -1.19 -2.13 21.95
CA ASN A 75 -2.43 -1.39 22.23
C ASN A 75 -3.66 -2.01 21.55
N GLN A 76 -3.52 -3.18 20.94
CA GLN A 76 -4.60 -3.83 20.23
C GLN A 76 -5.71 -4.25 21.22
N PRO A 77 -6.97 -3.89 20.92
CA PRO A 77 -8.07 -4.29 21.80
C PRO A 77 -8.34 -5.80 21.71
N SER A 78 -8.97 -6.33 22.74
CA SER A 78 -9.44 -7.71 22.73
C SER A 78 -10.77 -7.77 21.99
N GLY A 79 -11.02 -8.89 21.32
CA GLY A 79 -12.24 -9.08 20.53
C GLY A 79 -12.03 -8.84 19.05
N THR A 80 -12.65 -9.70 18.24
CA THR A 80 -12.45 -9.73 16.81
C THR A 80 -12.93 -8.46 16.11
N ILE A 81 -14.13 -8.00 16.46
CA ILE A 81 -14.70 -6.79 15.84
C ILE A 81 -13.89 -5.56 16.20
N SER A 82 -13.52 -5.44 17.48
CA SER A 82 -12.72 -4.30 17.94
C SER A 82 -11.35 -4.26 17.26
N ARG A 83 -10.72 -5.41 17.07
CA ARG A 83 -9.43 -5.48 16.35
C ARG A 83 -9.57 -5.07 14.89
N THR A 84 -10.65 -5.50 14.25
CA THR A 84 -10.91 -5.14 12.85
C THR A 84 -11.04 -3.63 12.71
N ILE A 85 -11.84 -2.99 13.57
CA ILE A 85 -12.02 -1.54 13.56
C ILE A 85 -10.70 -0.83 13.85
N TYR A 86 -9.94 -1.33 14.83
CA TYR A 86 -8.65 -0.77 15.20
C TYR A 86 -7.66 -0.80 14.02
N ASN A 87 -7.60 -1.92 13.30
CA ASN A 87 -6.70 -2.07 12.16
C ASN A 87 -7.14 -1.20 10.98
N ILE A 88 -8.45 -1.05 10.77
CA ILE A 88 -8.97 -0.14 9.74
C ILE A 88 -8.60 1.31 10.07
N ALA A 89 -8.76 1.71 11.32
CA ALA A 89 -8.40 3.06 11.76
C ALA A 89 -6.91 3.32 11.55
N GLU A 90 -6.06 2.33 11.84
CA GLU A 90 -4.63 2.47 11.60
C GLU A 90 -4.31 2.63 10.12
N LYS A 91 -4.97 1.85 9.26
CA LYS A 91 -4.80 1.98 7.82
C LYS A 91 -5.20 3.38 7.32
N ILE A 92 -6.32 3.88 7.80
CA ILE A 92 -6.76 5.24 7.46
C ILE A 92 -5.70 6.25 7.89
N ARG A 93 -5.13 6.07 9.07
CA ARG A 93 -4.12 6.97 9.60
C ARG A 93 -2.88 7.03 8.70
N TYR A 94 -2.26 5.89 8.40
CA TYR A 94 -1.02 5.94 7.61
C TYR A 94 -1.26 6.29 6.15
N GLU A 95 -2.42 5.94 5.60
CA GLU A 95 -2.78 6.36 4.24
C GLU A 95 -3.05 7.87 4.17
N LYS A 96 -3.63 8.45 5.21
CA LYS A 96 -3.84 9.89 5.30
C LYS A 96 -2.50 10.64 5.38
N ILE A 97 -1.60 10.17 6.22
CA ILE A 97 -0.27 10.77 6.34
C ILE A 97 0.44 10.72 4.99
N GLY A 98 0.41 9.57 4.32
CA GLY A 98 1.03 9.40 3.02
C GLY A 98 0.39 10.27 1.95
N SER A 99 -0.92 10.39 1.96
CA SER A 99 -1.65 11.26 1.02
C SER A 99 -1.26 12.73 1.19
N ASP A 100 -1.03 13.15 2.42
CA ASP A 100 -0.58 14.53 2.69
C ASP A 100 0.85 14.78 2.24
N GLN A 101 1.70 13.75 2.29
CA GLN A 101 3.11 13.86 1.91
C GLN A 101 3.35 13.66 0.42
N TYR A 102 2.56 12.83 -0.24
CA TYR A 102 2.78 12.43 -1.63
C TYR A 102 1.53 12.66 -2.46
N LYS A 103 1.57 13.66 -3.32
CA LYS A 103 0.42 14.04 -4.16
C LYS A 103 -0.03 12.92 -5.08
N GLY A 104 0.89 12.18 -5.65
CA GLY A 104 0.56 11.04 -6.52
C GLY A 104 -0.19 9.95 -5.78
N ILE A 105 0.21 9.66 -4.55
CA ILE A 105 -0.46 8.68 -3.70
C ILE A 105 -1.87 9.16 -3.39
N LYS A 106 -2.02 10.42 -3.02
CA LYS A 106 -3.33 11.01 -2.73
C LYS A 106 -4.29 10.83 -3.90
N ASN A 107 -3.84 11.15 -5.10
CA ASN A 107 -4.66 11.04 -6.29
C ASN A 107 -5.08 9.61 -6.56
N ASN A 108 -4.15 8.67 -6.44
CA ASN A 108 -4.41 7.26 -6.70
C ASN A 108 -5.35 6.66 -5.67
N ILE A 109 -5.14 6.95 -4.39
CA ILE A 109 -6.01 6.48 -3.31
C ILE A 109 -7.43 7.02 -3.48
N ASN A 110 -7.57 8.32 -3.79
CA ASN A 110 -8.88 8.92 -3.99
C ASN A 110 -9.63 8.28 -5.16
N LYS A 111 -8.95 8.07 -6.28
CA LYS A 111 -9.56 7.40 -7.44
C LYS A 111 -10.00 5.99 -7.11
N PHE A 112 -9.15 5.26 -6.41
CA PHE A 112 -9.42 3.87 -6.05
C PHE A 112 -10.66 3.75 -5.17
N TYR A 113 -10.73 4.55 -4.10
CA TYR A 113 -11.87 4.49 -3.18
C TYR A 113 -13.16 5.03 -3.79
N GLN A 114 -13.10 6.07 -4.60
CA GLN A 114 -14.26 6.56 -5.32
C GLN A 114 -14.84 5.49 -6.22
N LYS A 115 -13.96 4.74 -6.88
CA LYS A 115 -14.39 3.65 -7.74
C LYS A 115 -15.04 2.53 -6.93
N LYS A 116 -14.45 2.14 -5.80
CA LYS A 116 -15.04 1.12 -4.93
C LYS A 116 -16.41 1.53 -4.42
N ILE A 117 -16.60 2.79 -4.06
CA ILE A 117 -17.89 3.30 -3.62
C ILE A 117 -18.91 3.23 -4.74
N SER A 118 -18.53 3.60 -5.97
CA SER A 118 -19.46 3.59 -7.10
C SER A 118 -19.85 2.19 -7.53
N GLU A 119 -19.03 1.18 -7.24
CA GLU A 119 -19.33 -0.22 -7.53
C GLU A 119 -20.19 -0.89 -6.45
N SER A 120 -20.41 -0.23 -5.34
CA SER A 120 -21.14 -0.81 -4.20
C SER A 120 -22.65 -0.76 -4.37
#